data_492dab469efc81bd684f6231446c72c7
#
_entry.id   492dab469efc81bd684f6231446c72c7
#
_cell.length_a   1.000
_cell.length_b   1.000
_cell.length_c   1.000
_cell.angle_alpha   90.00
_cell.angle_beta   90.00
_cell.angle_gamma   90.00
#
_symmetry.space_group_name_H-M   'P 1'
#
loop_
_entity.id
_entity.type
_entity.pdbx_description
1 polymer ?
#
loop_
_entity_poly.entity_id
_entity_poly.type
_entity_poly.pdbx_seq_one_letter_code
_entity_poly.pdbx_strand_id
1 'polypeptide(L)'
;FDIATASANIRIIEVSSGRILAAAVSNETGIAKTKNEAYAAASRRLGSVLSQKLAADLQSKWLSILNDAVDYEINFRGQYLDDKVKNDLIKALNNIKGIVNIREQSWNKNKKDLTVNIKFKGKPSLLKDEIFKTCLSVNTLSGIHEEITIGNRIGYYIDKPIKTREVGESTPPPITGFQKPN
;
A
#
# COMPACT_ATOMS: atom_id res chain seq x y z
N PHE A 1 -9.61 -47.23 -26.61
CA PHE A 1 -9.54 -46.02 -25.79
C PHE A 1 -8.42 -45.17 -26.30
N ASP A 2 -8.68 -43.86 -26.42
CA ASP A 2 -7.67 -42.87 -26.73
C ASP A 2 -7.07 -42.29 -25.44
N ILE A 3 -5.79 -41.92 -25.48
CA ILE A 3 -5.05 -41.30 -24.39
C ILE A 3 -4.61 -39.92 -24.86
N ALA A 4 -4.85 -38.89 -24.02
CA ALA A 4 -4.39 -37.54 -24.26
C ALA A 4 -3.70 -36.99 -22.99
N THR A 5 -2.71 -36.12 -23.20
CA THR A 5 -2.00 -35.47 -22.13
C THR A 5 -2.16 -33.94 -22.25
N ALA A 6 -2.42 -33.28 -21.14
CA ALA A 6 -2.46 -31.85 -21.05
C ALA A 6 -1.46 -31.36 -19.98
N SER A 7 -0.67 -30.31 -20.28
CA SER A 7 0.29 -29.74 -19.37
C SER A 7 0.19 -28.22 -19.37
N ALA A 8 0.42 -27.62 -18.21
CA ALA A 8 0.48 -26.17 -18.06
C ALA A 8 1.43 -25.73 -16.94
N ASN A 9 1.98 -24.52 -17.13
CA ASN A 9 2.75 -23.81 -16.15
C ASN A 9 2.08 -22.44 -15.93
N ILE A 10 1.61 -22.19 -14.71
CA ILE A 10 0.89 -20.96 -14.35
C ILE A 10 1.65 -20.24 -13.23
N ARG A 11 1.73 -18.91 -13.33
CA ARG A 11 2.27 -18.05 -12.31
C ARG A 11 1.30 -16.92 -12.00
N ILE A 12 1.07 -16.64 -10.74
CA ILE A 12 0.31 -15.49 -10.26
C ILE A 12 1.33 -14.46 -9.79
N ILE A 13 1.29 -13.27 -10.37
CA ILE A 13 2.25 -12.20 -10.10
C ILE A 13 1.51 -10.99 -9.54
N GLU A 14 2.01 -10.45 -8.44
CA GLU A 14 1.56 -9.17 -7.91
C GLU A 14 2.05 -8.05 -8.83
N VAL A 15 1.13 -7.36 -9.49
CA VAL A 15 1.46 -6.35 -10.51
C VAL A 15 2.25 -5.18 -9.92
N SER A 16 1.93 -4.79 -8.68
CA SER A 16 2.55 -3.64 -8.00
C SER A 16 4.02 -3.83 -7.67
N SER A 17 4.45 -5.07 -7.37
CA SER A 17 5.82 -5.39 -6.94
C SER A 17 6.58 -6.32 -7.90
N GLY A 18 5.89 -6.92 -8.88
CA GLY A 18 6.45 -7.96 -9.74
C GLY A 18 6.73 -9.30 -9.01
N ARG A 19 6.27 -9.44 -7.75
CA ARG A 19 6.51 -10.63 -6.93
C ARG A 19 5.62 -11.79 -7.37
N ILE A 20 6.19 -12.99 -7.46
CA ILE A 20 5.44 -14.22 -7.69
C ILE A 20 4.71 -14.61 -6.39
N LEU A 21 3.38 -14.59 -6.42
CA LEU A 21 2.53 -14.97 -5.30
C LEU A 21 2.26 -16.48 -5.27
N ALA A 22 2.09 -17.10 -6.43
CA ALA A 22 1.92 -18.55 -6.57
C ALA A 22 2.44 -19.02 -7.92
N ALA A 23 2.92 -20.26 -7.98
CA ALA A 23 3.32 -20.91 -9.22
C ALA A 23 2.99 -22.38 -9.16
N ALA A 24 2.40 -22.91 -10.23
CA ALA A 24 2.09 -24.34 -10.33
C ALA A 24 2.38 -24.88 -11.73
N VAL A 25 2.93 -26.07 -11.76
CA VAL A 25 3.14 -26.88 -12.95
C VAL A 25 2.40 -28.20 -12.75
N SER A 26 1.67 -28.64 -13.74
CA SER A 26 1.07 -29.97 -13.74
C SER A 26 0.98 -30.54 -15.15
N ASN A 27 0.96 -31.88 -15.20
CA ASN A 27 0.84 -32.66 -16.39
C ASN A 27 -0.18 -33.78 -16.10
N GLU A 28 -1.30 -33.77 -16.77
CA GLU A 28 -2.41 -34.66 -16.49
C GLU A 28 -2.81 -35.47 -17.75
N THR A 29 -3.19 -36.74 -17.53
CA THR A 29 -3.59 -37.65 -18.58
C THR A 29 -5.09 -37.92 -18.53
N GLY A 30 -5.76 -37.85 -19.67
CA GLY A 30 -7.15 -38.26 -19.88
C GLY A 30 -7.23 -39.52 -20.74
N ILE A 31 -8.13 -40.38 -20.38
CA ILE A 31 -8.44 -41.62 -21.15
C ILE A 31 -9.94 -41.63 -21.44
N ALA A 32 -10.32 -41.81 -22.70
CA ALA A 32 -11.73 -41.87 -23.09
C ALA A 32 -11.94 -42.71 -24.37
N LYS A 33 -13.19 -42.86 -24.80
CA LYS A 33 -13.53 -43.63 -26.02
C LYS A 33 -13.10 -42.90 -27.30
N THR A 34 -13.05 -41.59 -27.27
CA THR A 34 -12.64 -40.75 -28.39
C THR A 34 -11.52 -39.79 -27.99
N LYS A 35 -10.72 -39.38 -28.96
CA LYS A 35 -9.61 -38.44 -28.79
C LYS A 35 -10.04 -37.12 -28.16
N ASN A 36 -11.18 -36.58 -28.60
CA ASN A 36 -11.71 -35.31 -28.07
C ASN A 36 -12.15 -35.45 -26.61
N GLU A 37 -12.77 -36.54 -26.23
CA GLU A 37 -13.14 -36.81 -24.83
C GLU A 37 -11.91 -37.04 -23.96
N ALA A 38 -10.86 -37.69 -24.47
CA ALA A 38 -9.59 -37.86 -23.76
C ALA A 38 -8.92 -36.51 -23.49
N TYR A 39 -8.87 -35.58 -24.46
CA TYR A 39 -8.37 -34.23 -24.26
C TYR A 39 -9.22 -33.45 -23.25
N ALA A 40 -10.54 -33.52 -23.33
CA ALA A 40 -11.42 -32.85 -22.37
C ALA A 40 -11.24 -33.39 -20.95
N ALA A 41 -11.02 -34.71 -20.80
CA ALA A 41 -10.74 -35.31 -19.50
C ALA A 41 -9.39 -34.89 -18.94
N ALA A 42 -8.34 -34.87 -19.76
CA ALA A 42 -7.00 -34.36 -19.36
C ALA A 42 -7.05 -32.88 -18.92
N SER A 43 -7.71 -32.05 -19.72
CA SER A 43 -7.82 -30.60 -19.43
C SER A 43 -8.60 -30.32 -18.14
N ARG A 44 -9.70 -31.05 -17.89
CA ARG A 44 -10.46 -30.91 -16.63
C ARG A 44 -9.65 -31.32 -15.42
N ARG A 45 -8.92 -32.43 -15.49
CA ARG A 45 -8.00 -32.86 -14.40
C ARG A 45 -6.92 -31.82 -14.16
N LEU A 46 -6.29 -31.35 -15.23
CA LEU A 46 -5.25 -30.32 -15.16
C LEU A 46 -5.77 -29.05 -14.49
N GLY A 47 -6.93 -28.54 -14.88
CA GLY A 47 -7.57 -27.37 -14.27
C GLY A 47 -7.85 -27.57 -12.78
N SER A 48 -8.38 -28.73 -12.39
CA SER A 48 -8.65 -29.06 -10.99
C SER A 48 -7.38 -29.11 -10.15
N VAL A 49 -6.33 -29.78 -10.60
CA VAL A 49 -5.06 -29.91 -9.88
C VAL A 49 -4.36 -28.58 -9.76
N LEU A 50 -4.30 -27.79 -10.84
CA LEU A 50 -3.67 -26.47 -10.85
C LEU A 50 -4.41 -25.48 -9.95
N SER A 51 -5.74 -25.45 -9.98
CA SER A 51 -6.52 -24.54 -9.15
C SER A 51 -6.33 -24.81 -7.66
N GLN A 52 -6.28 -26.09 -7.25
CA GLN A 52 -6.01 -26.46 -5.85
C GLN A 52 -4.61 -26.05 -5.40
N LYS A 53 -3.58 -26.34 -6.20
CA LYS A 53 -2.20 -25.95 -5.89
C LYS A 53 -2.05 -24.44 -5.80
N LEU A 54 -2.56 -23.70 -6.78
CA LEU A 54 -2.48 -22.24 -6.81
C LEU A 54 -3.24 -21.59 -5.64
N ALA A 55 -4.43 -22.12 -5.30
CA ALA A 55 -5.20 -21.62 -4.16
C ALA A 55 -4.46 -21.81 -2.83
N ALA A 56 -3.88 -22.99 -2.61
CA ALA A 56 -3.11 -23.28 -1.40
C ALA A 56 -1.86 -22.40 -1.29
N ASP A 57 -1.09 -22.28 -2.36
CA ASP A 57 0.10 -21.42 -2.41
C ASP A 57 -0.25 -19.94 -2.19
N LEU A 58 -1.31 -19.46 -2.86
CA LEU A 58 -1.77 -18.10 -2.74
C LEU A 58 -2.22 -17.79 -1.31
N GLN A 59 -3.00 -18.70 -0.69
CA GLN A 59 -3.46 -18.54 0.69
C GLN A 59 -2.28 -18.49 1.66
N SER A 60 -1.33 -19.42 1.54
CA SER A 60 -0.13 -19.46 2.37
C SER A 60 0.70 -18.18 2.23
N LYS A 61 0.92 -17.74 0.99
CA LYS A 61 1.70 -16.53 0.71
C LYS A 61 0.99 -15.27 1.19
N TRP A 62 -0.34 -15.22 1.05
CA TRP A 62 -1.15 -14.11 1.55
C TRP A 62 -1.10 -13.97 3.07
N LEU A 63 -1.19 -15.10 3.79
CA LEU A 63 -1.03 -15.12 5.25
C LEU A 63 0.37 -14.68 5.66
N SER A 64 1.41 -15.10 4.93
CA SER A 64 2.79 -14.62 5.16
C SER A 64 2.89 -13.10 4.97
N ILE A 65 2.33 -12.55 3.88
CA ILE A 65 2.33 -11.09 3.62
C ILE A 65 1.60 -10.32 4.73
N LEU A 66 0.51 -10.87 5.28
CA LEU A 66 -0.21 -10.22 6.39
C LEU A 66 0.53 -10.29 7.71
N ASN A 67 1.31 -11.35 7.94
CA ASN A 67 2.03 -11.59 9.19
C ASN A 67 3.48 -11.07 9.15
N ASP A 68 4.10 -11.07 7.98
CA ASP A 68 5.47 -10.61 7.79
C ASP A 68 5.47 -9.10 7.49
N ALA A 69 6.43 -8.40 8.08
CA ALA A 69 6.63 -7.00 7.74
C ALA A 69 7.29 -6.88 6.36
N VAL A 70 6.73 -6.04 5.52
CA VAL A 70 7.20 -5.76 4.16
C VAL A 70 8.02 -4.47 4.16
N ASP A 71 9.09 -4.45 3.36
CA ASP A 71 9.91 -3.26 3.20
C ASP A 71 9.31 -2.33 2.14
N TYR A 72 9.15 -1.06 2.52
CA TYR A 72 8.68 0.04 1.67
C TYR A 72 9.75 1.11 1.56
N GLU A 73 10.00 1.59 0.35
CA GLU A 73 10.82 2.77 0.09
C GLU A 73 9.89 3.99 -0.01
N ILE A 74 10.06 4.95 0.88
CA ILE A 74 9.23 6.15 0.91
C ILE A 74 10.11 7.36 0.66
N ASN A 75 9.74 8.14 -0.35
CA ASN A 75 10.40 9.37 -0.72
C ASN A 75 9.53 10.56 -0.32
N PHE A 76 10.11 11.49 0.42
CA PHE A 76 9.50 12.77 0.78
C PHE A 76 10.30 13.88 0.14
N ARG A 77 9.62 14.77 -0.58
CA ARG A 77 10.24 15.96 -1.18
C ARG A 77 9.36 17.19 -1.02
N GLY A 78 9.90 18.36 -1.19
CA GLY A 78 9.12 19.59 -1.15
C GLY A 78 9.92 20.81 -0.66
N GLN A 79 9.49 21.99 -1.06
CA GLN A 79 10.19 23.24 -0.75
C GLN A 79 10.30 23.52 0.77
N TYR A 80 9.38 23.00 1.54
CA TYR A 80 9.30 23.19 3.00
C TYR A 80 9.98 22.08 3.81
N LEU A 81 10.55 21.08 3.15
CA LEU A 81 11.27 20.00 3.81
C LEU A 81 12.66 20.48 4.21
N ASP A 82 12.80 20.94 5.44
CA ASP A 82 14.05 21.30 6.11
C ASP A 82 14.42 20.29 7.21
N ASP A 83 15.51 20.54 7.94
CA ASP A 83 15.95 19.64 9.00
C ASP A 83 14.92 19.51 10.13
N LYS A 84 14.15 20.55 10.43
CA LYS A 84 13.10 20.52 11.46
C LYS A 84 11.93 19.67 10.99
N VAL A 85 11.42 19.93 9.80
CA VAL A 85 10.31 19.17 9.19
C VAL A 85 10.70 17.71 9.00
N LYS A 86 11.95 17.41 8.57
CA LYS A 86 12.49 16.05 8.53
C LYS A 86 12.41 15.36 9.89
N ASN A 87 12.86 16.04 10.96
CA ASN A 87 12.83 15.44 12.30
C ASN A 87 11.40 15.20 12.79
N ASP A 88 10.49 16.14 12.54
CA ASP A 88 9.07 15.99 12.88
C ASP A 88 8.45 14.82 12.09
N LEU A 89 8.81 14.66 10.82
CA LEU A 89 8.38 13.55 9.97
C LEU A 89 8.87 12.21 10.51
N ILE A 90 10.15 12.07 10.83
CA ILE A 90 10.68 10.82 11.40
C ILE A 90 10.00 10.47 12.73
N LYS A 91 9.74 11.48 13.59
CA LYS A 91 8.97 11.28 14.83
C LYS A 91 7.53 10.82 14.53
N ALA A 92 6.86 11.46 13.57
CA ALA A 92 5.51 11.09 13.16
C ALA A 92 5.46 9.64 12.66
N LEU A 93 6.38 9.25 11.79
CA LEU A 93 6.49 7.88 11.26
C LEU A 93 6.73 6.85 12.37
N ASN A 94 7.55 7.15 13.36
CA ASN A 94 7.79 6.24 14.50
C ASN A 94 6.55 5.99 15.37
N ASN A 95 5.56 6.87 15.33
CA ASN A 95 4.30 6.72 16.06
C ASN A 95 3.25 5.89 15.31
N ILE A 96 3.50 5.51 14.05
CA ILE A 96 2.56 4.73 13.26
C ILE A 96 2.57 3.26 13.72
N LYS A 97 1.39 2.79 14.11
CA LYS A 97 1.20 1.40 14.53
C LYS A 97 1.41 0.45 13.34
N GLY A 98 2.22 -0.58 13.54
CA GLY A 98 2.56 -1.57 12.50
C GLY A 98 3.90 -1.31 11.83
N ILE A 99 4.51 -0.15 12.00
CA ILE A 99 5.90 0.07 11.62
C ILE A 99 6.81 -0.68 12.60
N VAL A 100 7.65 -1.54 12.06
CA VAL A 100 8.60 -2.38 12.82
C VAL A 100 9.97 -1.74 12.85
N ASN A 101 10.35 -1.07 11.76
CA ASN A 101 11.64 -0.41 11.64
C ASN A 101 11.56 0.73 10.63
N ILE A 102 12.31 1.80 10.90
CA ILE A 102 12.53 2.94 9.98
C ILE A 102 14.03 3.12 9.84
N ARG A 103 14.50 3.20 8.61
CA ARG A 103 15.90 3.46 8.29
C ARG A 103 15.98 4.61 7.28
N GLU A 104 16.63 5.70 7.66
CA GLU A 104 16.98 6.76 6.71
C GLU A 104 17.97 6.18 5.68
N GLN A 105 17.63 6.27 4.41
CA GLN A 105 18.46 5.83 3.30
C GLN A 105 19.27 6.98 2.73
N SER A 106 18.62 8.14 2.53
CA SER A 106 19.28 9.34 2.06
C SER A 106 18.56 10.59 2.52
N TRP A 107 19.34 11.64 2.80
CA TRP A 107 18.87 12.99 3.03
C TRP A 107 19.68 13.96 2.19
N ASN A 108 19.04 14.66 1.27
CA ASN A 108 19.65 15.69 0.44
C ASN A 108 19.03 17.05 0.80
N LYS A 109 19.72 17.79 1.66
CA LYS A 109 19.28 19.09 2.15
C LYS A 109 19.09 20.13 1.03
N ASN A 110 19.95 20.10 0.00
CA ASN A 110 19.90 21.07 -1.10
C ASN A 110 18.70 20.81 -2.02
N LYS A 111 18.40 19.54 -2.29
CA LYS A 111 17.24 19.13 -3.09
C LYS A 111 15.97 19.00 -2.26
N LYS A 112 16.09 19.08 -0.92
CA LYS A 112 14.98 18.88 0.02
C LYS A 112 14.24 17.55 -0.25
N ASP A 113 15.02 16.50 -0.28
CA ASP A 113 14.60 15.15 -0.63
C ASP A 113 15.09 14.17 0.45
N LEU A 114 14.17 13.43 1.04
CA LEU A 114 14.40 12.42 2.06
C LEU A 114 13.86 11.07 1.58
N THR A 115 14.71 10.06 1.56
CA THR A 115 14.29 8.68 1.32
C THR A 115 14.45 7.86 2.58
N VAL A 116 13.41 7.15 2.98
CA VAL A 116 13.39 6.24 4.12
C VAL A 116 12.92 4.87 3.70
N ASN A 117 13.53 3.84 4.27
CA ASN A 117 13.03 2.47 4.19
C ASN A 117 12.23 2.16 5.46
N ILE A 118 10.98 1.76 5.27
CA ILE A 118 10.07 1.42 6.37
C ILE A 118 9.69 -0.04 6.26
N LYS A 119 9.90 -0.78 7.34
CA LYS A 119 9.41 -2.14 7.49
C LYS A 119 8.05 -2.11 8.19
N PHE A 120 6.98 -2.47 7.48
CA PHE A 120 5.59 -2.33 7.95
C PHE A 120 4.82 -3.65 7.88
N LYS A 121 4.05 -3.92 8.95
CA LYS A 121 3.10 -5.06 9.01
C LYS A 121 1.73 -4.60 8.54
N GLY A 122 1.32 -5.02 7.36
CA GLY A 122 0.01 -4.70 6.81
C GLY A 122 0.02 -4.41 5.32
N LYS A 123 -1.14 -4.01 4.81
CA LYS A 123 -1.31 -3.68 3.40
C LYS A 123 -0.70 -2.31 3.05
N PRO A 124 -0.22 -2.11 1.80
CA PRO A 124 0.31 -0.82 1.37
C PRO A 124 -0.65 0.35 1.56
N SER A 125 -1.95 0.14 1.29
CA SER A 125 -2.98 1.16 1.47
C SER A 125 -3.10 1.61 2.92
N LEU A 126 -3.02 0.67 3.87
CA LEU A 126 -3.08 1.00 5.28
C LEU A 126 -1.87 1.85 5.72
N LEU A 127 -0.66 1.51 5.24
CA LEU A 127 0.53 2.31 5.52
C LEU A 127 0.37 3.74 5.00
N LYS A 128 -0.14 3.91 3.78
CA LYS A 128 -0.39 5.22 3.17
C LYS A 128 -1.38 6.05 3.99
N ASP A 129 -2.51 5.45 4.36
CA ASP A 129 -3.55 6.10 5.16
C ASP A 129 -3.01 6.53 6.53
N GLU A 130 -2.22 5.67 7.19
CA GLU A 130 -1.64 5.98 8.49
C GLU A 130 -0.55 7.07 8.40
N ILE A 131 0.30 7.05 7.36
CA ILE A 131 1.27 8.12 7.12
C ILE A 131 0.53 9.45 6.94
N PHE A 132 -0.47 9.47 6.06
CA PHE A 132 -1.22 10.68 5.76
C PHE A 132 -1.91 11.25 7.00
N LYS A 133 -2.67 10.43 7.74
CA LYS A 133 -3.35 10.83 8.98
C LYS A 133 -2.38 11.35 10.02
N THR A 134 -1.29 10.61 10.25
CA THR A 134 -0.32 10.97 11.28
C THR A 134 0.40 12.28 10.93
N CYS A 135 0.79 12.46 9.66
CA CYS A 135 1.42 13.69 9.20
C CYS A 135 0.47 14.90 9.28
N LEU A 136 -0.80 14.74 8.90
CA LEU A 136 -1.79 15.82 9.01
C LEU A 136 -2.03 16.29 10.45
N SER A 137 -1.81 15.44 11.45
CA SER A 137 -1.91 15.81 12.87
C SER A 137 -0.75 16.67 13.37
N VAL A 138 0.33 16.77 12.58
CA VAL A 138 1.51 17.56 12.89
C VAL A 138 1.50 18.86 12.09
N ASN A 139 1.45 20.01 12.74
CA ASN A 139 1.30 21.31 12.07
C ASN A 139 2.33 21.57 10.96
N THR A 140 3.59 21.16 11.17
CA THR A 140 4.67 21.33 10.18
C THR A 140 4.52 20.44 8.96
N LEU A 141 3.69 19.38 9.04
CA LEU A 141 3.46 18.38 8.00
C LEU A 141 2.07 18.46 7.37
N SER A 142 1.24 19.41 7.81
CA SER A 142 -0.17 19.51 7.35
C SER A 142 -0.34 19.79 5.85
N GLY A 143 0.73 20.18 5.15
CA GLY A 143 0.77 20.35 3.70
C GLY A 143 1.21 19.09 2.92
N ILE A 144 1.24 17.91 3.56
CA ILE A 144 1.63 16.68 2.88
C ILE A 144 0.55 16.20 1.92
N HIS A 145 0.94 15.72 0.74
CA HIS A 145 0.06 15.02 -0.19
C HIS A 145 0.82 13.90 -0.91
N GLU A 146 0.10 12.86 -1.31
CA GLU A 146 0.65 11.75 -2.08
C GLU A 146 0.91 12.22 -3.51
N GLU A 147 2.06 11.84 -4.06
CA GLU A 147 2.45 12.21 -5.41
C GLU A 147 2.41 11.02 -6.35
N ILE A 148 3.06 9.93 -5.97
CA ILE A 148 3.14 8.73 -6.80
C ILE A 148 3.26 7.48 -5.93
N THR A 149 2.65 6.39 -6.39
CA THR A 149 2.85 5.05 -5.80
C THR A 149 3.12 4.05 -6.91
N ILE A 150 4.28 3.38 -6.85
CA ILE A 150 4.65 2.31 -7.77
C ILE A 150 5.19 1.14 -6.94
N GLY A 151 4.37 0.09 -6.82
CA GLY A 151 4.74 -1.07 -6.02
C GLY A 151 4.93 -0.74 -4.55
N ASN A 152 6.12 -1.02 -4.03
CA ASN A 152 6.51 -0.71 -2.65
C ASN A 152 7.19 0.66 -2.51
N ARG A 153 7.17 1.48 -3.56
CA ARG A 153 7.69 2.83 -3.56
C ARG A 153 6.55 3.83 -3.49
N ILE A 154 6.59 4.70 -2.48
CA ILE A 154 5.57 5.72 -2.24
C ILE A 154 6.24 7.08 -2.19
N GLY A 155 5.77 8.03 -2.99
CA GLY A 155 6.25 9.40 -3.02
C GLY A 155 5.25 10.36 -2.39
N TYR A 156 5.75 11.25 -1.53
CA TYR A 156 5.00 12.34 -0.94
C TYR A 156 5.66 13.67 -1.24
N TYR A 157 4.83 14.69 -1.44
CA TYR A 157 5.28 16.07 -1.53
C TYR A 157 4.81 16.85 -0.30
N ILE A 158 5.68 17.71 0.24
CA ILE A 158 5.40 18.53 1.41
C ILE A 158 5.38 20.00 0.99
N ASP A 159 4.17 20.53 0.96
CA ASP A 159 3.92 21.94 0.73
C ASP A 159 3.93 22.77 2.03
N LYS A 160 3.68 24.06 1.87
CA LYS A 160 3.51 24.97 3.00
C LYS A 160 2.44 24.44 3.96
N PRO A 161 2.73 24.42 5.27
CA PRO A 161 1.75 24.01 6.27
C PRO A 161 0.45 24.81 6.13
N ILE A 162 -0.67 24.09 6.11
CA ILE A 162 -1.99 24.72 6.11
C ILE A 162 -2.20 25.31 7.50
N LYS A 163 -2.21 26.65 7.60
CA LYS A 163 -2.61 27.31 8.86
C LYS A 163 -4.06 26.92 9.13
N THR A 164 -4.29 26.05 10.12
CA THR A 164 -5.63 25.87 10.69
C THR A 164 -6.06 27.26 11.13
N ARG A 165 -7.10 27.82 10.49
CA ARG A 165 -7.75 29.00 11.02
C ARG A 165 -8.19 28.63 12.43
N GLU A 166 -7.60 29.27 13.44
CA GLU A 166 -8.22 29.31 14.75
C GLU A 166 -9.67 29.75 14.50
N VAL A 167 -10.61 28.89 14.86
CA VAL A 167 -12.02 29.29 14.91
C VAL A 167 -12.06 30.31 16.00
N GLY A 168 -11.80 31.57 15.61
CA GLY A 168 -11.94 32.70 16.49
C GLY A 168 -13.38 32.68 16.97
N GLU A 169 -13.57 32.62 18.29
CA GLU A 169 -14.81 32.91 18.97
C GLU A 169 -15.43 34.14 18.30
N SER A 170 -16.42 33.91 17.45
CA SER A 170 -17.30 34.99 17.02
C SER A 170 -18.16 35.33 18.24
N THR A 171 -17.66 36.24 19.06
CA THR A 171 -18.54 36.95 19.99
C THR A 171 -19.67 37.56 19.15
N PRO A 172 -20.92 37.17 19.38
CA PRO A 172 -22.03 37.81 18.69
C PRO A 172 -22.02 39.32 19.05
N PRO A 173 -22.29 40.19 18.07
CA PRO A 173 -22.34 41.61 18.34
C PRO A 173 -23.39 41.91 19.42
N PRO A 174 -23.15 42.87 20.33
CA PRO A 174 -24.09 43.21 21.36
C PRO A 174 -25.37 43.70 20.73
N ILE A 175 -26.50 43.13 21.15
CA ILE A 175 -27.84 43.53 20.73
C ILE A 175 -28.11 44.90 21.39
N THR A 176 -27.90 45.99 20.65
CA THR A 176 -28.27 47.33 21.06
C THR A 176 -29.71 47.61 20.65
N GLY A 177 -30.54 47.82 21.62
CA GLY A 177 -31.67 48.78 21.56
C GLY A 177 -33.00 48.26 21.01
N PHE A 178 -33.82 47.64 21.87
CA PHE A 178 -35.27 47.77 21.73
C PHE A 178 -35.66 49.14 22.29
N GLN A 179 -35.92 50.11 21.41
CA GLN A 179 -36.70 51.31 21.79
C GLN A 179 -38.17 50.92 21.80
N LYS A 180 -38.84 51.11 22.97
CA LYS A 180 -40.32 51.06 23.10
C LYS A 180 -40.92 52.25 22.37
N PRO A 181 -41.98 52.08 21.57
CA PRO A 181 -42.78 53.18 21.09
C PRO A 181 -43.68 53.70 22.22
N ASN A 182 -43.81 55.02 22.30
CA ASN A 182 -44.77 55.77 23.13
C ASN A 182 -46.19 55.50 22.65
#